data_92efd790ae4be6213fb8f80cb3436c2e
#
_entry.id   92efd790ae4be6213fb8f80cb3436c2e
#
_cell.length_a   1.000
_cell.length_b   1.000
_cell.length_c   1.000
_cell.angle_alpha   90.00
_cell.angle_beta   90.00
_cell.angle_gamma   90.00
#
_symmetry.space_group_name_H-M   'P 1'
#
loop_
_entity.id
_entity.type
_entity.pdbx_description
1 polymer ?
#
loop_
_entity_poly.entity_id
_entity_poly.type
_entity_poly.pdbx_seq_one_letter_code
_entity_poly.pdbx_strand_id
1 'polypeptide(L)'
;MSHYERAGLSRVAVGKRMLRVCGRCHPAQAASYHSNIHGRAGIDLGNPKAAFCTDCHGAHTVDSLKKPQTALLACQRCHPKAQAEFTGIVIHASPESVSAADSPKKAEVAWIQRVRWVALVVLVLSLAFFVTHSFLWLLREIHEKLRKH
;
A
#
# COMPACT_ATOMS: atom_id res chain seq x y z
N MET A 1 -11.66 27.03 -7.58
CA MET A 1 -12.15 26.56 -6.26
C MET A 1 -13.02 25.34 -6.49
N SER A 2 -12.63 24.18 -5.96
CA SER A 2 -13.37 22.91 -6.13
C SER A 2 -14.67 22.90 -5.31
N HIS A 3 -15.60 21.98 -5.65
CA HIS A 3 -16.87 21.87 -4.92
C HIS A 3 -16.69 21.61 -3.42
N TYR A 4 -15.69 20.81 -3.04
CA TYR A 4 -15.44 20.48 -1.64
C TYR A 4 -14.78 21.61 -0.85
N GLU A 5 -13.94 22.45 -1.49
CA GLU A 5 -13.40 23.65 -0.86
C GLU A 5 -14.50 24.65 -0.53
N ARG A 6 -15.49 24.80 -1.43
CA ARG A 6 -16.70 25.60 -1.15
C ARG A 6 -17.52 25.10 0.03
N ALA A 7 -17.48 23.79 0.28
CA ALA A 7 -18.13 23.15 1.42
C ALA A 7 -17.26 23.13 2.70
N GLY A 8 -16.10 23.82 2.71
CA GLY A 8 -15.19 23.83 3.86
C GLY A 8 -14.50 22.50 4.16
N LEU A 9 -14.50 21.56 3.21
CA LEU A 9 -13.91 20.24 3.39
C LEU A 9 -12.48 20.22 2.86
N SER A 10 -11.56 19.67 3.63
CA SER A 10 -10.21 19.40 3.13
C SER A 10 -10.21 18.28 2.10
N ARG A 11 -9.25 18.30 1.16
CA ARG A 11 -9.06 17.25 0.16
C ARG A 11 -8.95 15.86 0.80
N VAL A 12 -8.24 15.74 1.93
CA VAL A 12 -8.09 14.48 2.68
C VAL A 12 -9.43 14.01 3.26
N ALA A 13 -10.23 14.93 3.82
CA ALA A 13 -11.55 14.59 4.35
C ALA A 13 -12.48 14.06 3.24
N VAL A 14 -12.44 14.67 2.06
CA VAL A 14 -13.18 14.19 0.87
C VAL A 14 -12.64 12.83 0.43
N GLY A 15 -11.33 12.63 0.34
CA GLY A 15 -10.71 11.36 0.00
C GLY A 15 -11.14 10.22 0.93
N LYS A 16 -11.11 10.45 2.25
CA LYS A 16 -11.60 9.52 3.27
C LYS A 16 -13.09 9.20 3.11
N ARG A 17 -13.90 10.22 2.79
CA ARG A 17 -15.33 10.04 2.52
C ARG A 17 -15.55 9.18 1.27
N MET A 18 -14.83 9.45 0.18
CA MET A 18 -14.93 8.69 -1.07
C MET A 18 -14.52 7.23 -0.87
N LEU A 19 -13.45 6.97 -0.14
CA LEU A 19 -13.05 5.60 0.21
C LEU A 19 -14.19 4.82 0.89
N ARG A 20 -14.89 5.44 1.84
CA ARG A 20 -16.05 4.82 2.50
C ARG A 20 -17.24 4.63 1.56
N VAL A 21 -17.52 5.60 0.69
CA VAL A 21 -18.65 5.52 -0.26
C VAL A 21 -18.39 4.42 -1.30
N CYS A 22 -17.24 4.45 -1.96
CA CYS A 22 -16.88 3.45 -2.96
C CYS A 22 -16.72 2.06 -2.35
N GLY A 23 -16.17 1.97 -1.15
CA GLY A 23 -15.93 0.71 -0.44
C GLY A 23 -17.20 -0.03 -0.01
N ARG A 24 -18.37 0.61 -0.01
CA ARG A 24 -19.65 -0.09 0.23
C ARG A 24 -19.96 -1.13 -0.86
N CYS A 25 -19.63 -0.82 -2.11
CA CYS A 25 -19.85 -1.72 -3.25
C CYS A 25 -18.54 -2.41 -3.71
N HIS A 26 -17.38 -1.81 -3.40
CA HIS A 26 -16.06 -2.28 -3.82
C HIS A 26 -15.15 -2.52 -2.60
N PRO A 27 -15.51 -3.41 -1.65
CA PRO A 27 -14.76 -3.58 -0.39
C PRO A 27 -13.33 -4.10 -0.62
N ALA A 28 -13.13 -5.02 -1.55
CA ALA A 28 -11.80 -5.56 -1.86
C ALA A 28 -10.87 -4.49 -2.45
N GLN A 29 -11.38 -3.65 -3.36
CA GLN A 29 -10.63 -2.55 -3.95
C GLN A 29 -10.31 -1.47 -2.93
N ALA A 30 -11.24 -1.17 -2.02
CA ALA A 30 -11.02 -0.22 -0.94
C ALA A 30 -9.93 -0.69 0.03
N ALA A 31 -9.95 -1.96 0.42
CA ALA A 31 -8.93 -2.56 1.29
C ALA A 31 -7.55 -2.57 0.61
N SER A 32 -7.50 -2.97 -0.66
CA SER A 32 -6.27 -2.97 -1.44
C SER A 32 -5.72 -1.56 -1.66
N TYR A 33 -6.56 -0.58 -1.96
CA TYR A 33 -6.16 0.83 -2.04
C TYR A 33 -5.58 1.32 -0.71
N HIS A 34 -6.22 1.03 0.42
CA HIS A 34 -5.73 1.44 1.73
C HIS A 34 -4.33 0.88 2.04
N SER A 35 -4.03 -0.34 1.61
CA SER A 35 -2.70 -0.94 1.77
C SER A 35 -1.64 -0.43 0.77
N ASN A 36 -2.06 0.27 -0.27
CA ASN A 36 -1.20 0.85 -1.31
C ASN A 36 -0.51 2.13 -0.83
N ILE A 37 0.56 2.55 -1.54
CA ILE A 37 1.31 3.77 -1.21
C ILE A 37 0.43 5.04 -1.24
N HIS A 38 -0.49 5.16 -2.21
CA HIS A 38 -1.41 6.30 -2.29
C HIS A 38 -2.39 6.31 -1.12
N GLY A 39 -2.95 5.16 -0.77
CA GLY A 39 -3.86 5.02 0.35
C GLY A 39 -3.17 5.35 1.68
N ARG A 40 -2.01 4.77 1.94
CA ARG A 40 -1.22 5.08 3.14
C ARG A 40 -0.86 6.56 3.23
N ALA A 41 -0.36 7.14 2.13
CA ALA A 41 -0.01 8.55 2.12
C ALA A 41 -1.24 9.45 2.37
N GLY A 42 -2.37 9.18 1.71
CA GLY A 42 -3.57 10.03 1.81
C GLY A 42 -4.41 9.75 3.06
N ILE A 43 -4.62 8.48 3.41
CA ILE A 43 -5.55 8.09 4.47
C ILE A 43 -4.85 8.10 5.84
N ASP A 44 -3.68 7.47 5.95
CA ASP A 44 -2.99 7.31 7.22
C ASP A 44 -2.15 8.55 7.57
N LEU A 45 -1.38 9.06 6.59
CA LEU A 45 -0.50 10.22 6.81
C LEU A 45 -1.16 11.57 6.51
N GLY A 46 -2.39 11.59 5.99
CA GLY A 46 -3.13 12.82 5.72
C GLY A 46 -2.51 13.71 4.64
N ASN A 47 -1.73 13.14 3.71
CA ASN A 47 -1.08 13.91 2.66
C ASN A 47 -2.09 14.37 1.59
N PRO A 48 -2.33 15.69 1.43
CA PRO A 48 -3.30 16.19 0.46
C PRO A 48 -2.85 16.03 -1.01
N LYS A 49 -1.56 15.74 -1.25
CA LYS A 49 -1.03 15.47 -2.59
C LYS A 49 -1.19 14.02 -3.04
N ALA A 50 -1.58 13.11 -2.13
CA ALA A 50 -1.85 11.73 -2.50
C ALA A 50 -3.05 11.63 -3.45
N ALA A 51 -3.02 10.65 -4.35
CA ALA A 51 -4.15 10.36 -5.22
C ALA A 51 -5.23 9.58 -4.45
N PHE A 52 -6.49 10.02 -4.57
CA PHE A 52 -7.68 9.34 -4.04
C PHE A 52 -8.45 8.66 -5.17
N CYS A 53 -9.46 7.86 -4.83
CA CYS A 53 -10.24 7.10 -5.80
C CYS A 53 -10.71 7.94 -7.01
N THR A 54 -11.24 9.13 -6.74
CA THR A 54 -11.77 10.05 -7.77
C THR A 54 -10.72 10.73 -8.62
N ASP A 55 -9.46 10.76 -8.18
CA ASP A 55 -8.38 11.36 -8.99
C ASP A 55 -8.00 10.47 -10.17
N CYS A 56 -8.15 9.15 -10.00
CA CYS A 56 -7.91 8.19 -11.06
C CYS A 56 -9.18 7.90 -11.86
N HIS A 57 -10.30 7.64 -11.17
CA HIS A 57 -11.55 7.19 -11.81
C HIS A 57 -12.49 8.31 -12.21
N GLY A 58 -12.27 9.55 -11.79
CA GLY A 58 -13.24 10.62 -11.92
C GLY A 58 -14.32 10.57 -10.83
N ALA A 59 -14.99 11.71 -10.62
CA ALA A 59 -16.04 11.85 -9.61
C ALA A 59 -17.45 11.66 -10.19
N HIS A 60 -17.63 11.92 -11.48
CA HIS A 60 -18.93 11.92 -12.16
C HIS A 60 -19.08 10.80 -13.19
N THR A 61 -18.01 10.46 -13.89
CA THR A 61 -18.01 9.42 -14.95
C THR A 61 -17.62 8.05 -14.44
N VAL A 62 -16.82 7.98 -13.40
CA VAL A 62 -16.27 6.74 -12.80
C VAL A 62 -15.66 5.83 -13.87
N ASP A 63 -14.62 6.36 -14.54
CA ASP A 63 -14.01 5.71 -15.70
C ASP A 63 -13.33 4.39 -15.35
N SER A 64 -13.48 3.41 -16.25
CA SER A 64 -12.76 2.15 -16.14
C SER A 64 -11.31 2.32 -16.60
N LEU A 65 -10.36 1.96 -15.74
CA LEU A 65 -8.92 2.02 -16.02
C LEU A 65 -8.34 0.66 -16.47
N LYS A 66 -9.17 -0.26 -16.97
CA LYS A 66 -8.72 -1.57 -17.47
C LYS A 66 -7.86 -1.46 -18.73
N LYS A 67 -8.08 -0.43 -19.55
CA LYS A 67 -7.27 -0.18 -20.75
C LYS A 67 -5.99 0.55 -20.37
N PRO A 68 -4.79 0.06 -20.77
CA PRO A 68 -3.50 0.66 -20.41
C PRO A 68 -3.40 2.14 -20.77
N GLN A 69 -3.94 2.56 -21.92
CA GLN A 69 -3.93 3.96 -22.34
C GLN A 69 -4.74 4.87 -21.42
N THR A 70 -5.93 4.43 -21.01
CA THR A 70 -6.78 5.18 -20.06
C THR A 70 -6.11 5.26 -18.69
N ALA A 71 -5.51 4.16 -18.24
CA ALA A 71 -4.75 4.13 -17.01
C ALA A 71 -3.53 5.07 -17.06
N LEU A 72 -2.78 5.06 -18.17
CA LEU A 72 -1.62 5.93 -18.34
C LEU A 72 -2.00 7.41 -18.26
N LEU A 73 -3.07 7.82 -18.95
CA LEU A 73 -3.57 9.20 -18.88
C LEU A 73 -3.95 9.61 -17.46
N ALA A 74 -4.56 8.71 -16.68
CA ALA A 74 -4.87 8.96 -15.27
C ALA A 74 -3.60 9.11 -14.42
N CYS A 75 -2.58 8.28 -14.63
CA CYS A 75 -1.29 8.36 -13.95
C CYS A 75 -0.55 9.66 -14.28
N GLN A 76 -0.57 10.07 -15.54
CA GLN A 76 0.16 11.26 -16.02
C GLN A 76 -0.38 12.57 -15.47
N ARG A 77 -1.59 12.61 -14.92
CA ARG A 77 -2.12 13.82 -14.23
C ARG A 77 -1.23 14.25 -13.05
N CYS A 78 -0.58 13.29 -12.39
CA CYS A 78 0.31 13.55 -11.27
C CYS A 78 1.76 13.12 -11.55
N HIS A 79 1.96 12.17 -12.46
CA HIS A 79 3.25 11.62 -12.86
C HIS A 79 3.52 11.91 -14.36
N PRO A 80 3.87 13.16 -14.75
CA PRO A 80 3.94 13.54 -16.16
C PRO A 80 4.98 12.77 -16.97
N LYS A 81 5.93 12.11 -16.31
CA LYS A 81 6.94 11.24 -16.93
C LYS A 81 6.56 9.77 -16.93
N ALA A 82 5.34 9.41 -16.49
CA ALA A 82 4.90 8.02 -16.50
C ALA A 82 4.81 7.49 -17.94
N GLN A 83 5.35 6.29 -18.15
CA GLN A 83 5.34 5.56 -19.41
C GLN A 83 4.42 4.33 -19.31
N ALA A 84 4.29 3.57 -20.40
CA ALA A 84 3.38 2.43 -20.46
C ALA A 84 3.62 1.37 -19.38
N GLU A 85 4.88 1.15 -18.99
CA GLU A 85 5.29 0.22 -17.95
C GLU A 85 4.72 0.60 -16.59
N PHE A 86 4.48 1.90 -16.35
CA PHE A 86 3.88 2.39 -15.11
C PHE A 86 2.45 1.88 -14.91
N THR A 87 1.74 1.59 -15.99
CA THR A 87 0.38 1.03 -15.93
C THR A 87 0.34 -0.44 -15.52
N GLY A 88 1.50 -1.13 -15.55
CA GLY A 88 1.65 -2.47 -15.02
C GLY A 88 1.62 -2.54 -13.49
N ILE A 89 1.83 -1.42 -12.82
CA ILE A 89 1.73 -1.33 -11.36
C ILE A 89 0.27 -1.52 -10.95
N VAL A 90 0.01 -2.58 -10.20
CA VAL A 90 -1.36 -2.91 -9.76
C VAL A 90 -1.70 -2.11 -8.52
N ILE A 91 -2.56 -1.11 -8.67
CA ILE A 91 -3.02 -0.26 -7.54
C ILE A 91 -4.00 -1.04 -6.64
N HIS A 92 -4.79 -1.96 -7.20
CA HIS A 92 -5.72 -2.83 -6.48
C HIS A 92 -5.20 -4.28 -6.43
N ALA A 93 -4.06 -4.47 -5.79
CA ALA A 93 -3.34 -5.76 -5.74
C ALA A 93 -3.81 -6.67 -4.59
N SER A 94 -5.11 -6.98 -4.51
CA SER A 94 -5.58 -8.05 -3.64
C SER A 94 -5.87 -9.33 -4.44
N PRO A 95 -5.71 -10.52 -3.85
CA PRO A 95 -6.07 -11.78 -4.53
C PRO A 95 -7.51 -11.79 -5.04
N GLU A 96 -8.44 -11.16 -4.30
CA GLU A 96 -9.85 -11.09 -4.67
C GLU A 96 -10.12 -10.06 -5.78
N SER A 97 -9.28 -9.05 -5.94
CA SER A 97 -9.47 -7.99 -6.94
C SER A 97 -8.94 -8.33 -8.32
N VAL A 98 -8.19 -9.43 -8.44
CA VAL A 98 -7.61 -9.89 -9.72
C VAL A 98 -8.56 -10.88 -10.36
N SER A 99 -9.14 -10.52 -11.51
CA SER A 99 -10.07 -11.41 -12.22
C SER A 99 -9.38 -12.67 -12.77
N ALA A 100 -10.17 -13.67 -13.13
CA ALA A 100 -9.64 -14.90 -13.73
C ALA A 100 -8.85 -14.64 -15.02
N ALA A 101 -9.19 -13.59 -15.76
CA ALA A 101 -8.48 -13.16 -16.98
C ALA A 101 -7.06 -12.60 -16.68
N ASP A 102 -6.77 -12.20 -15.43
CA ASP A 102 -5.50 -11.63 -15.01
C ASP A 102 -4.59 -12.68 -14.32
N SER A 103 -4.64 -13.93 -14.77
CA SER A 103 -3.85 -15.06 -14.23
C SER A 103 -2.36 -14.74 -13.99
N PRO A 104 -1.62 -14.10 -14.93
CA PRO A 104 -0.21 -13.74 -14.68
C PRO A 104 -0.05 -12.74 -13.52
N LYS A 105 -0.96 -11.78 -13.38
CA LYS A 105 -0.94 -10.82 -12.26
C LYS A 105 -1.23 -11.48 -10.92
N LYS A 106 -2.06 -12.52 -10.87
CA LYS A 106 -2.26 -13.32 -9.65
C LYS A 106 -0.99 -14.02 -9.20
N ALA A 107 -0.25 -14.62 -10.14
CA ALA A 107 1.01 -15.27 -9.84
C ALA A 107 2.04 -14.29 -9.30
N GLU A 108 2.12 -13.09 -9.89
CA GLU A 108 3.01 -12.01 -9.45
C GLU A 108 2.66 -11.53 -8.02
N VAL A 109 1.38 -11.28 -7.74
CA VAL A 109 0.93 -10.89 -6.41
C VAL A 109 1.21 -11.99 -5.38
N ALA A 110 0.96 -13.26 -5.72
CA ALA A 110 1.25 -14.40 -4.85
C ALA A 110 2.76 -14.53 -4.57
N TRP A 111 3.60 -14.30 -5.58
CA TRP A 111 5.06 -14.30 -5.43
C TRP A 111 5.54 -13.18 -4.49
N ILE A 112 5.05 -11.96 -4.68
CA ILE A 112 5.36 -10.82 -3.80
C ILE A 112 4.99 -11.11 -2.35
N GLN A 113 3.82 -11.72 -2.11
CA GLN A 113 3.39 -12.13 -0.77
C GLN A 113 4.33 -13.18 -0.15
N ARG A 114 4.75 -14.19 -0.93
CA ARG A 114 5.71 -15.20 -0.45
C ARG A 114 7.05 -14.59 -0.08
N VAL A 115 7.62 -13.74 -0.95
CA VAL A 115 8.88 -13.04 -0.68
C VAL A 115 8.79 -12.20 0.59
N ARG A 116 7.69 -11.48 0.77
CA ARG A 116 7.44 -10.69 1.98
C ARG A 116 7.42 -11.56 3.24
N TRP A 117 6.74 -12.71 3.22
CA TRP A 117 6.71 -13.63 4.35
C TRP A 117 8.08 -14.22 4.66
N VAL A 118 8.83 -14.65 3.64
CA VAL A 118 10.20 -15.15 3.81
C VAL A 118 11.09 -14.09 4.43
N ALA A 119 11.06 -12.86 3.91
CA ALA A 119 11.84 -11.74 4.45
C ALA A 119 11.49 -11.46 5.92
N LEU A 120 10.21 -11.54 6.29
CA LEU A 120 9.74 -11.34 7.66
C LEU A 120 10.26 -12.43 8.59
N VAL A 121 10.20 -13.70 8.17
CA VAL A 121 10.73 -14.84 8.94
C VAL A 121 12.25 -14.70 9.14
N VAL A 122 12.99 -14.37 8.09
CA VAL A 122 14.45 -14.16 8.19
C VAL A 122 14.77 -13.03 9.16
N LEU A 123 14.03 -11.92 9.10
CA LEU A 123 14.20 -10.80 10.03
C LEU A 123 13.98 -11.22 11.47
N VAL A 124 12.87 -11.93 11.76
CA VAL A 124 12.53 -12.39 13.11
C VAL A 124 13.60 -13.36 13.65
N LEU A 125 14.04 -14.31 12.84
CA LEU A 125 15.09 -15.26 13.23
C LEU A 125 16.42 -14.55 13.50
N SER A 126 16.79 -13.58 12.68
CA SER A 126 17.99 -12.79 12.88
C SER A 126 17.93 -11.99 14.20
N LEU A 127 16.82 -11.32 14.47
CA LEU A 127 16.62 -10.60 15.72
C LEU A 127 16.66 -11.54 16.93
N ALA A 128 15.98 -12.69 16.86
CA ALA A 128 16.01 -13.69 17.93
C ALA A 128 17.43 -14.19 18.20
N PHE A 129 18.20 -14.46 17.13
CA PHE A 129 19.61 -14.86 17.26
C PHE A 129 20.46 -13.79 17.97
N PHE A 130 20.37 -12.54 17.53
CA PHE A 130 21.14 -11.46 18.13
C PHE A 130 20.76 -11.21 19.59
N VAL A 131 19.47 -11.21 19.91
CA VAL A 131 18.98 -11.05 21.30
C VAL A 131 19.49 -12.18 22.17
N THR A 132 19.37 -13.43 21.72
CA THR A 132 19.82 -14.62 22.47
C THR A 132 21.34 -14.56 22.67
N HIS A 133 22.08 -14.25 21.62
CA HIS A 133 23.55 -14.14 21.69
C HIS A 133 24.00 -13.06 22.69
N SER A 134 23.39 -11.87 22.60
CA SER A 134 23.70 -10.76 23.51
C SER A 134 23.35 -11.08 24.96
N PHE A 135 22.23 -11.77 25.18
CA PHE A 135 21.81 -12.19 26.50
C PHE A 135 22.76 -13.24 27.12
N LEU A 136 23.17 -14.23 26.35
CA LEU A 136 24.13 -15.24 26.81
C LEU A 136 25.49 -14.61 27.10
N TRP A 137 25.94 -13.67 26.28
CA TRP A 137 27.16 -12.92 26.54
C TRP A 137 27.10 -12.14 27.86
N LEU A 138 25.98 -11.43 28.09
CA LEU A 138 25.74 -10.68 29.33
C LEU A 138 25.73 -11.61 30.56
N LEU A 139 25.06 -12.75 30.47
CA LEU A 139 25.03 -13.74 31.57
C LEU A 139 26.43 -14.24 31.90
N ARG A 140 27.22 -14.53 30.85
CA ARG A 140 28.63 -14.96 31.05
C ARG A 140 29.45 -13.87 31.78
N GLU A 141 29.33 -12.63 31.35
CA GLU A 141 30.08 -11.53 31.98
C GLU A 141 29.67 -11.32 33.44
N ILE A 142 28.39 -11.40 33.76
CA ILE A 142 27.89 -11.34 35.16
C ILE A 142 28.46 -12.49 35.98
N HIS A 143 28.42 -13.71 35.45
CA HIS A 143 28.94 -14.90 36.14
C HIS A 143 30.44 -14.78 36.39
N GLU A 144 31.22 -14.31 35.44
CA GLU A 144 32.67 -14.08 35.62
C GLU A 144 32.97 -13.02 36.69
N LYS A 145 32.16 -11.96 36.78
CA LYS A 145 32.30 -10.94 37.82
C LYS A 145 31.98 -11.49 39.23
N LEU A 146 30.89 -12.26 39.36
CA LEU A 146 30.48 -12.86 40.64
C LEU A 146 31.49 -13.92 41.14
N ARG A 147 32.18 -14.62 40.27
CA ARG A 147 33.19 -15.61 40.64
C ARG A 147 34.50 -15.00 41.15
N LYS A 148 34.78 -13.74 40.83
CA LYS A 148 36.00 -13.03 41.26
C LYS A 148 35.86 -12.37 42.63
N HIS A 149 34.68 -12.37 43.22
CA HIS A 149 34.38 -11.94 44.59
C HIS A 149 34.09 -13.15 45.49
#